data_1300f13723bd706e31b58062d88bc450
#
_entry.id   1300f13723bd706e31b58062d88bc450
#
_cell.length_a   1.000
_cell.length_b   1.000
_cell.length_c   1.000
_cell.angle_alpha   90.00
_cell.angle_beta   90.00
_cell.angle_gamma   90.00
#
_symmetry.space_group_name_H-M   'P 1'
#
loop_
_entity.id
_entity.type
_entity.pdbx_description
1 polymer ?
#
loop_
_entity_poly.entity_id
_entity_poly.type
_entity_poly.pdbx_seq_one_letter_code
_entity_poly.pdbx_strand_id
1 'polypeptide(L)'
;MKVSRIIYLIAIIFSSFPLQAQEEEDIPFVLIEKHPYYLQIDTITGETKEIPFKYFLDQWVIKNFQYPEEALKKKIQGRVILTLKIDKKGILSIEKAEGDPILEKAAREVFEGFPQLAPAEQRGKPVVTFYQYPISFRKD
;
A
#
# COMPACT_ATOMS: atom_id res chain seq x y z
N MET A 1 -72.50 5.22 23.48
CA MET A 1 -71.05 5.37 23.80
C MET A 1 -70.23 4.92 22.63
N LYS A 2 -69.67 5.85 21.96
CA LYS A 2 -68.72 5.52 20.87
C LYS A 2 -67.31 5.37 21.44
N VAL A 3 -66.82 4.16 21.45
CA VAL A 3 -65.44 3.91 21.81
C VAL A 3 -64.54 4.25 20.58
N SER A 4 -63.86 5.36 20.64
CA SER A 4 -62.93 5.76 19.64
C SER A 4 -61.68 4.84 19.75
N ARG A 5 -61.53 3.93 18.80
CA ARG A 5 -60.31 3.15 18.67
C ARG A 5 -59.25 4.06 18.05
N ILE A 6 -58.44 4.63 18.89
CA ILE A 6 -57.21 5.28 18.43
C ILE A 6 -56.25 4.19 18.09
N ILE A 7 -56.11 3.94 16.80
CA ILE A 7 -55.04 3.07 16.27
C ILE A 7 -53.78 3.91 16.32
N TYR A 8 -52.91 3.65 17.31
CA TYR A 8 -51.57 4.18 17.29
C TYR A 8 -50.78 3.40 16.23
N LEU A 9 -50.65 4.01 15.08
CA LEU A 9 -49.68 3.60 14.09
C LEU A 9 -48.30 3.97 14.64
N ILE A 10 -47.65 3.00 15.27
CA ILE A 10 -46.22 3.11 15.56
C ILE A 10 -45.52 3.03 14.22
N ALA A 11 -45.24 4.20 13.66
CA ALA A 11 -44.30 4.29 12.57
C ALA A 11 -42.92 3.93 13.12
N ILE A 12 -42.51 2.69 12.91
CA ILE A 12 -41.10 2.30 13.09
C ILE A 12 -40.35 3.07 12.02
N ILE A 13 -39.85 4.24 12.39
CA ILE A 13 -38.84 4.93 11.58
C ILE A 13 -37.60 4.06 11.68
N PHE A 14 -37.45 3.17 10.71
CA PHE A 14 -36.15 2.63 10.38
C PHE A 14 -35.32 3.83 9.90
N SER A 15 -34.69 4.53 10.83
CA SER A 15 -33.63 5.42 10.49
C SER A 15 -32.52 4.54 9.88
N SER A 16 -32.52 4.48 8.57
CA SER A 16 -31.39 4.01 7.81
C SER A 16 -30.23 4.91 8.21
N PHE A 17 -29.48 4.49 9.23
CA PHE A 17 -28.15 5.05 9.42
C PHE A 17 -27.43 4.76 8.10
N PRO A 18 -26.99 5.78 7.37
CA PRO A 18 -26.07 5.53 6.29
C PRO A 18 -24.90 4.79 6.93
N LEU A 19 -24.60 3.61 6.42
CA LEU A 19 -23.33 2.96 6.68
C LEU A 19 -22.29 3.94 6.15
N GLN A 20 -21.85 4.87 6.99
CA GLN A 20 -20.71 5.69 6.68
C GLN A 20 -19.57 4.70 6.48
N ALA A 21 -19.21 4.49 5.22
CA ALA A 21 -17.93 3.91 4.92
C ALA A 21 -16.93 4.71 5.75
N GLN A 22 -16.29 4.06 6.72
CA GLN A 22 -15.21 4.68 7.45
C GLN A 22 -14.19 5.06 6.38
N GLU A 23 -14.05 6.36 6.13
CA GLU A 23 -12.93 6.88 5.36
C GLU A 23 -11.69 6.34 6.06
N GLU A 24 -10.95 5.47 5.37
CA GLU A 24 -9.69 4.98 5.88
C GLU A 24 -8.80 6.22 6.01
N GLU A 25 -8.51 6.61 7.25
CA GLU A 25 -7.66 7.75 7.52
C GLU A 25 -6.26 7.44 7.01
N ASP A 26 -5.82 8.16 5.99
CA ASP A 26 -4.48 8.04 5.44
C ASP A 26 -3.47 8.60 6.45
N ILE A 27 -2.84 7.71 7.20
CA ILE A 27 -1.83 8.12 8.18
C ILE A 27 -0.49 8.30 7.46
N PRO A 28 0.13 9.49 7.54
CA PRO A 28 1.46 9.69 6.97
C PRO A 28 2.47 8.67 7.51
N PHE A 29 3.25 8.08 6.63
CA PHE A 29 4.20 7.01 6.98
C PHE A 29 5.09 7.34 8.18
N VAL A 30 5.53 8.60 8.31
CA VAL A 30 6.40 9.06 9.41
C VAL A 30 5.72 9.10 10.78
N LEU A 31 4.37 9.07 10.83
CA LEU A 31 3.57 9.11 12.06
C LEU A 31 3.07 7.74 12.51
N ILE A 32 3.44 6.68 11.81
CA ILE A 32 3.03 5.32 12.11
C ILE A 32 3.77 4.80 13.35
N GLU A 33 3.05 4.22 14.29
CA GLU A 33 3.66 3.63 15.52
C GLU A 33 4.48 2.38 15.20
N LYS A 34 3.95 1.49 14.36
CA LYS A 34 4.67 0.32 13.89
C LYS A 34 4.64 0.28 12.36
N HIS A 35 5.83 0.40 11.77
CA HIS A 35 6.00 0.35 10.32
C HIS A 35 5.84 -1.07 9.77
N PRO A 36 5.49 -1.21 8.48
CA PRO A 36 5.50 -2.51 7.85
C PRO A 36 6.89 -3.16 7.90
N TYR A 37 6.93 -4.47 7.86
CA TYR A 37 8.17 -5.23 7.81
C TYR A 37 7.99 -6.51 7.01
N TYR A 38 9.10 -7.03 6.49
CA TYR A 38 9.12 -8.36 5.89
C TYR A 38 9.52 -9.39 6.94
N LEU A 39 8.71 -10.43 7.10
CA LEU A 39 9.01 -11.53 8.00
C LEU A 39 9.79 -12.60 7.24
N GLN A 40 11.08 -12.66 7.47
CA GLN A 40 11.92 -13.73 6.93
C GLN A 40 11.87 -14.93 7.87
N ILE A 41 11.60 -16.11 7.30
CA ILE A 41 11.58 -17.37 8.04
C ILE A 41 12.74 -18.22 7.51
N ASP A 42 13.61 -18.63 8.41
CA ASP A 42 14.61 -19.64 8.10
C ASP A 42 13.92 -21.01 8.04
N THR A 43 13.91 -21.61 6.88
CA THR A 43 13.22 -22.89 6.65
C THR A 43 13.91 -24.09 7.31
N ILE A 44 15.17 -23.95 7.72
CA ILE A 44 15.97 -24.99 8.35
C ILE A 44 15.82 -24.94 9.86
N THR A 45 15.97 -23.74 10.45
CA THR A 45 15.95 -23.54 11.90
C THR A 45 14.57 -23.18 12.43
N GLY A 46 13.67 -22.68 11.56
CA GLY A 46 12.38 -22.11 11.94
C GLY A 46 12.47 -20.74 12.59
N GLU A 47 13.66 -20.17 12.67
CA GLU A 47 13.85 -18.83 13.22
C GLU A 47 13.22 -17.77 12.34
N THR A 48 12.64 -16.74 12.97
CA THR A 48 12.03 -15.61 12.27
C THR A 48 12.83 -14.34 12.51
N LYS A 49 12.95 -13.52 11.45
CA LYS A 49 13.61 -12.22 11.51
C LYS A 49 12.73 -11.17 10.87
N GLU A 50 12.48 -10.10 11.60
CA GLU A 50 11.80 -8.92 11.05
C GLU A 50 12.80 -8.04 10.30
N ILE A 51 12.54 -7.81 9.02
CA ILE A 51 13.35 -6.94 8.18
C ILE A 51 12.57 -5.64 7.97
N PRO A 52 13.11 -4.49 8.41
CA PRO A 52 12.43 -3.21 8.25
C PRO A 52 12.04 -2.92 6.80
N PHE A 53 10.85 -2.38 6.59
CA PHE A 53 10.28 -2.14 5.26
C PHE A 53 11.23 -1.42 4.32
N LYS A 54 11.79 -0.30 4.75
CA LYS A 54 12.68 0.49 3.89
C LYS A 54 13.91 -0.29 3.45
N TYR A 55 14.52 -1.03 4.35
CA TYR A 55 15.69 -1.86 4.00
C TYR A 55 15.32 -2.96 3.02
N PHE A 56 14.23 -3.67 3.28
CA PHE A 56 13.75 -4.72 2.38
C PHE A 56 13.39 -4.17 0.99
N LEU A 57 12.73 -3.02 0.94
CA LEU A 57 12.36 -2.35 -0.30
C LEU A 57 13.60 -1.98 -1.13
N ASP A 58 14.60 -1.37 -0.50
CA ASP A 58 15.85 -0.99 -1.18
C ASP A 58 16.57 -2.22 -1.76
N GLN A 59 16.65 -3.30 -0.98
CA GLN A 59 17.25 -4.55 -1.45
C GLN A 59 16.48 -5.20 -2.59
N TRP A 60 15.15 -5.17 -2.52
CA TRP A 60 14.28 -5.68 -3.57
C TRP A 60 14.48 -4.91 -4.88
N VAL A 61 14.48 -3.59 -4.82
CA VAL A 61 14.68 -2.74 -5.99
C VAL A 61 16.06 -2.96 -6.61
N ILE A 62 17.12 -2.99 -5.82
CA ILE A 62 18.48 -3.26 -6.30
C ILE A 62 18.54 -4.60 -7.03
N LYS A 63 17.93 -5.64 -6.47
CA LYS A 63 17.93 -6.99 -7.05
C LYS A 63 17.16 -7.11 -8.35
N ASN A 64 16.04 -6.37 -8.47
CA ASN A 64 15.11 -6.49 -9.58
C ASN A 64 15.17 -5.33 -10.57
N PHE A 65 16.04 -4.37 -10.34
CA PHE A 65 16.22 -3.23 -11.23
C PHE A 65 16.74 -3.67 -12.60
N GLN A 66 16.06 -3.24 -13.65
CA GLN A 66 16.50 -3.42 -15.03
C GLN A 66 16.31 -2.12 -15.79
N TYR A 67 17.38 -1.68 -16.46
CA TYR A 67 17.28 -0.55 -17.36
C TYR A 67 16.64 -1.03 -18.68
N PRO A 68 15.52 -0.48 -19.14
CA PRO A 68 14.87 -0.95 -20.36
C PRO A 68 15.74 -0.67 -21.59
N GLU A 69 15.88 -1.67 -22.47
CA GLU A 69 16.69 -1.54 -23.70
C GLU A 69 16.23 -0.37 -24.57
N GLU A 70 14.92 -0.17 -24.69
CA GLU A 70 14.37 0.93 -25.47
C GLU A 70 14.83 2.29 -24.95
N ALA A 71 14.87 2.46 -23.62
CA ALA A 71 15.37 3.69 -23.00
C ALA A 71 16.88 3.85 -23.23
N LEU A 72 17.66 2.77 -23.20
CA LEU A 72 19.07 2.80 -23.52
C LEU A 72 19.32 3.23 -24.96
N LYS A 73 18.58 2.66 -25.92
CA LYS A 73 18.70 3.01 -27.34
C LYS A 73 18.30 4.46 -27.62
N LYS A 74 17.27 4.97 -26.96
CA LYS A 74 16.79 6.33 -27.09
C LYS A 74 17.52 7.32 -26.18
N LYS A 75 18.46 6.88 -25.37
CA LYS A 75 19.19 7.67 -24.36
C LYS A 75 18.26 8.39 -23.39
N ILE A 76 17.17 7.73 -23.00
CA ILE A 76 16.20 8.23 -22.02
C ILE A 76 16.73 7.92 -20.60
N GLN A 77 16.89 8.97 -19.82
CA GLN A 77 17.27 8.93 -18.41
C GLN A 77 16.27 9.76 -17.60
N GLY A 78 16.20 9.51 -16.32
CA GLY A 78 15.35 10.28 -15.44
C GLY A 78 14.98 9.55 -14.17
N ARG A 79 14.08 10.15 -13.43
CA ARG A 79 13.55 9.63 -12.18
C ARG A 79 12.08 9.30 -12.33
N VAL A 80 11.69 8.16 -11.82
CA VAL A 80 10.28 7.80 -11.64
C VAL A 80 9.96 7.85 -10.16
N ILE A 81 8.92 8.59 -9.81
CA ILE A 81 8.42 8.65 -8.43
C ILE A 81 7.21 7.73 -8.33
N LEU A 82 7.34 6.69 -7.53
CA LEU A 82 6.27 5.74 -7.24
C LEU A 82 5.56 6.15 -5.95
N THR A 83 4.24 6.13 -5.98
CA THR A 83 3.43 6.15 -4.76
C THR A 83 3.00 4.72 -4.46
N LEU A 84 3.57 4.15 -3.41
CA LEU A 84 3.32 2.79 -2.97
C LEU A 84 2.25 2.80 -1.89
N LYS A 85 1.28 1.90 -2.01
CA LYS A 85 0.26 1.64 -0.98
C LYS A 85 0.52 0.27 -0.38
N ILE A 86 0.52 0.20 0.95
CA ILE A 86 0.56 -1.05 1.68
C ILE A 86 -0.76 -1.15 2.44
N ASP A 87 -1.57 -2.14 2.09
CA ASP A 87 -2.90 -2.31 2.67
C ASP A 87 -2.85 -2.97 4.06
N LYS A 88 -4.01 -3.14 4.68
CA LYS A 88 -4.14 -3.77 6.01
C LYS A 88 -3.70 -5.23 6.06
N LYS A 89 -3.56 -5.88 4.91
CA LYS A 89 -3.05 -7.25 4.78
C LYS A 89 -1.54 -7.29 4.51
N GLY A 90 -0.91 -6.12 4.33
CA GLY A 90 0.50 -6.02 3.97
C GLY A 90 0.79 -6.18 2.49
N ILE A 91 -0.23 -6.10 1.63
CA ILE A 91 -0.06 -6.19 0.18
C ILE A 91 0.33 -4.83 -0.37
N LEU A 92 1.47 -4.79 -1.07
CA LEU A 92 1.96 -3.61 -1.73
C LEU A 92 1.34 -3.47 -3.12
N SER A 93 0.86 -2.28 -3.43
CA SER A 93 0.40 -1.89 -4.77
C SER A 93 0.98 -0.53 -5.16
N ILE A 94 1.06 -0.28 -6.46
CA ILE A 94 1.52 1.01 -6.98
C ILE A 94 0.28 1.82 -7.33
N GLU A 95 0.02 2.87 -6.56
CA GLU A 95 -1.10 3.78 -6.78
C GLU A 95 -0.84 4.74 -7.93
N LYS A 96 0.42 5.20 -8.03
CA LYS A 96 0.82 6.21 -9.00
C LYS A 96 2.30 6.03 -9.36
N ALA A 97 2.61 6.27 -10.62
CA ALA A 97 3.98 6.37 -11.10
C ALA A 97 4.11 7.63 -11.98
N GLU A 98 5.09 8.45 -11.69
CA GLU A 98 5.32 9.72 -12.39
C GLU A 98 6.73 9.76 -12.97
N GLY A 99 6.82 9.89 -14.27
CA GLY A 99 8.07 9.97 -15.01
C GLY A 99 7.87 9.73 -16.50
N ASP A 100 8.95 9.46 -17.21
CA ASP A 100 8.87 9.05 -18.62
C ASP A 100 8.11 7.72 -18.76
N PRO A 101 7.18 7.57 -19.72
CA PRO A 101 6.37 6.36 -19.86
C PRO A 101 7.15 5.06 -19.98
N ILE A 102 8.31 5.07 -20.65
CA ILE A 102 9.16 3.89 -20.78
C ILE A 102 9.79 3.53 -19.43
N LEU A 103 10.24 4.53 -18.69
CA LEU A 103 10.81 4.35 -17.36
C LEU A 103 9.74 3.99 -16.31
N GLU A 104 8.54 4.54 -16.42
CA GLU A 104 7.41 4.17 -15.56
C GLU A 104 7.09 2.68 -15.66
N LYS A 105 7.01 2.15 -16.87
CA LYS A 105 6.77 0.73 -17.12
C LYS A 105 7.85 -0.12 -16.46
N ALA A 106 9.11 0.23 -16.65
CA ALA A 106 10.24 -0.46 -16.04
C ALA A 106 10.21 -0.40 -14.51
N ALA A 107 9.86 0.76 -13.95
CA ALA A 107 9.71 0.92 -12.50
C ALA A 107 8.60 0.05 -11.92
N ARG A 108 7.46 -0.08 -12.59
CA ARG A 108 6.37 -0.97 -12.19
C ARG A 108 6.79 -2.43 -12.23
N GLU A 109 7.53 -2.85 -13.25
CA GLU A 109 8.02 -4.22 -13.41
C GLU A 109 8.97 -4.65 -12.30
N VAL A 110 9.70 -3.72 -11.68
CA VAL A 110 10.56 -4.00 -10.51
C VAL A 110 9.76 -4.64 -9.36
N PHE A 111 8.50 -4.27 -9.21
CA PHE A 111 7.64 -4.73 -8.12
C PHE A 111 6.82 -5.98 -8.45
N GLU A 112 6.98 -6.56 -9.63
CA GLU A 112 6.35 -7.84 -9.96
C GLU A 112 6.83 -8.93 -9.01
N GLY A 113 5.89 -9.66 -8.42
CA GLY A 113 6.19 -10.71 -7.45
C GLY A 113 6.66 -10.20 -6.08
N PHE A 114 6.48 -8.92 -5.78
CA PHE A 114 6.82 -8.38 -4.46
C PHE A 114 6.06 -9.15 -3.37
N PRO A 115 6.74 -9.64 -2.32
CA PRO A 115 6.10 -10.48 -1.32
C PRO A 115 5.18 -9.69 -0.39
N GLN A 116 4.27 -10.41 0.25
CA GLN A 116 3.41 -9.85 1.29
C GLN A 116 4.24 -9.47 2.51
N LEU A 117 3.97 -8.29 3.04
CA LEU A 117 4.57 -7.76 4.26
C LEU A 117 3.65 -7.99 5.47
N ALA A 118 4.19 -7.84 6.66
CA ALA A 118 3.37 -7.55 7.82
C ALA A 118 2.92 -6.08 7.71
N PRO A 119 1.61 -5.78 7.87
CA PRO A 119 1.11 -4.43 7.70
C PRO A 119 1.59 -3.48 8.80
N ALA A 120 1.54 -2.19 8.52
CA ALA A 120 1.70 -1.18 9.55
C ALA A 120 0.59 -1.28 10.59
N GLU A 121 0.89 -0.89 11.80
CA GLU A 121 -0.06 -0.88 12.91
C GLU A 121 -0.10 0.48 13.60
N GLN A 122 -1.30 0.87 13.99
CA GLN A 122 -1.59 2.04 14.79
C GLN A 122 -2.54 1.63 15.89
N ARG A 123 -2.19 1.89 17.15
CA ARG A 123 -2.98 1.46 18.32
C ARG A 123 -3.31 -0.03 18.31
N GLY A 124 -2.35 -0.87 17.89
CA GLY A 124 -2.51 -2.31 17.82
C GLY A 124 -3.37 -2.83 16.67
N LYS A 125 -3.81 -1.96 15.73
CA LYS A 125 -4.65 -2.33 14.59
C LYS A 125 -3.90 -2.13 13.27
N PRO A 126 -4.07 -3.04 12.28
CA PRO A 126 -3.53 -2.84 10.96
C PRO A 126 -4.09 -1.56 10.32
N VAL A 127 -3.24 -0.80 9.66
CA VAL A 127 -3.61 0.41 8.92
C VAL A 127 -3.02 0.41 7.53
N VAL A 128 -3.68 1.13 6.61
CA VAL A 128 -3.17 1.39 5.27
C VAL A 128 -2.11 2.50 5.35
N THR A 129 -1.01 2.32 4.63
CA THR A 129 0.06 3.32 4.56
C THR A 129 0.47 3.59 3.14
N PHE A 130 0.94 4.81 2.90
CA PHE A 130 1.49 5.25 1.62
C PHE A 130 2.95 5.66 1.80
N TYR A 131 3.76 5.32 0.81
CA TYR A 131 5.17 5.66 0.79
C TYR A 131 5.59 6.09 -0.61
N GLN A 132 6.27 7.22 -0.72
CA GLN A 132 6.84 7.65 -2.01
C GLN A 132 8.23 7.08 -2.16
N TYR A 133 8.49 6.44 -3.29
CA TYR A 133 9.76 5.81 -3.60
C TYR A 133 10.28 6.25 -4.97
N PRO A 134 11.39 6.99 -5.04
CA PRO A 134 12.00 7.38 -6.29
C PRO A 134 12.94 6.29 -6.82
N ILE A 135 12.82 5.99 -8.11
CA ILE A 135 13.78 5.14 -8.83
C ILE A 135 14.49 6.00 -9.87
N SER A 136 15.80 6.05 -9.81
CA SER A 136 16.61 6.81 -10.75
C SER A 136 17.19 5.90 -11.81
N PHE A 137 16.91 6.22 -13.08
CA PHE A 137 17.47 5.57 -14.26
C PHE A 137 18.57 6.44 -14.81
N ARG A 138 19.81 6.05 -14.58
CA ARG A 138 20.99 6.77 -15.07
C ARG A 138 21.94 5.77 -15.71
N LYS A 139 22.55 6.20 -16.80
CA LYS A 139 23.66 5.50 -17.41
C LYS A 139 24.95 6.24 -17.05
N ASP A 140 25.85 5.52 -16.41
CA ASP A 140 27.18 6.04 -16.11
C ASP A 140 28.08 6.05 -17.36
#